data_c67a68d8d51b880f10b44c9048f04fc6
#
_entry.id   c67a68d8d51b880f10b44c9048f04fc6
#
_cell.length_a   1.000
_cell.length_b   1.000
_cell.length_c   1.000
_cell.angle_alpha   90.00
_cell.angle_beta   90.00
_cell.angle_gamma   90.00
#
_symmetry.space_group_name_H-M   'P 1'
#
loop_
_entity.id
_entity.type
_entity.pdbx_description
1 polymer ?
#
loop_
_entity_poly.entity_id
_entity_poly.type
_entity_poly.pdbx_seq_one_letter_code
_entity_poly.pdbx_strand_id
1 'polypeptide(L)'
;MEQWRQIILDGEKYGYEVSDMGNVKNSKTGRILKPLMNPNGYYIVNLYRNKNCKKVYVHRLVLMMFNPTDDKTLTDANHINEDKSDNRLANLEWLTHKANMNFGSRTERSAKSNSKKVMAKSLTENKVLVFQSASKATKFGFAQSAICNCCNGKLKHYKGYVWSYID
;
A
#
# COMPACT_ATOMS: atom_id res chain seq x y z
N MET A 1 -22.18 15.21 14.20
CA MET A 1 -23.34 14.47 13.64
C MET A 1 -22.89 13.89 12.30
N GLU A 2 -23.19 12.62 11.99
CA GLU A 2 -22.83 11.97 10.73
C GLU A 2 -23.55 12.63 9.55
N GLN A 3 -22.80 13.03 8.52
CA GLN A 3 -23.34 13.68 7.33
C GLN A 3 -23.48 12.67 6.19
N TRP A 4 -24.55 12.81 5.39
CA TRP A 4 -24.84 11.90 4.29
C TRP A 4 -24.92 12.65 2.96
N ARG A 5 -24.37 12.07 1.91
CA ARG A 5 -24.44 12.59 0.54
C ARG A 5 -24.90 11.54 -0.44
N GLN A 6 -25.74 11.97 -1.40
CA GLN A 6 -26.21 11.15 -2.50
C GLN A 6 -25.02 10.66 -3.35
N ILE A 7 -24.98 9.36 -3.63
CA ILE A 7 -23.94 8.80 -4.52
C ILE A 7 -24.30 9.13 -5.97
N ILE A 8 -23.39 9.86 -6.62
CA ILE A 8 -23.43 10.20 -8.04
C ILE A 8 -22.18 9.64 -8.67
N LEU A 9 -22.32 8.75 -9.66
CA LEU A 9 -21.18 8.18 -10.39
C LEU A 9 -21.45 8.33 -11.89
N ASP A 10 -20.45 8.78 -12.63
CA ASP A 10 -20.53 9.03 -14.07
C ASP A 10 -21.73 9.96 -14.46
N GLY A 11 -21.99 10.97 -13.61
CA GLY A 11 -23.13 11.91 -13.77
C GLY A 11 -24.49 11.35 -13.39
N GLU A 12 -24.57 10.10 -12.97
CA GLU A 12 -25.84 9.42 -12.69
C GLU A 12 -26.06 9.19 -11.18
N LYS A 13 -27.28 9.49 -10.71
CA LYS A 13 -27.67 9.22 -9.32
C LYS A 13 -27.91 7.71 -9.13
N TYR A 14 -27.25 7.17 -8.13
CA TYR A 14 -27.53 5.83 -7.61
C TYR A 14 -28.51 5.96 -6.43
N GLY A 15 -29.36 4.99 -6.18
CA GLY A 15 -30.34 4.99 -5.07
C GLY A 15 -29.68 4.73 -3.70
N TYR A 16 -28.49 5.31 -3.46
CA TYR A 16 -27.69 5.12 -2.26
C TYR A 16 -27.04 6.43 -1.81
N GLU A 17 -26.77 6.52 -0.52
CA GLU A 17 -26.04 7.62 0.10
C GLU A 17 -24.79 7.06 0.80
N VAL A 18 -23.73 7.86 0.85
CA VAL A 18 -22.52 7.58 1.62
C VAL A 18 -22.37 8.64 2.71
N SER A 19 -21.87 8.24 3.88
CA SER A 19 -21.58 9.17 4.97
C SER A 19 -20.09 9.54 5.04
N ASP A 20 -19.81 10.65 5.73
CA ASP A 20 -18.46 11.09 6.12
C ASP A 20 -17.77 10.12 7.09
N MET A 21 -18.53 9.18 7.67
CA MET A 21 -18.02 8.11 8.53
C MET A 21 -17.73 6.81 7.78
N GLY A 22 -17.94 6.77 6.45
CA GLY A 22 -17.69 5.58 5.62
C GLY A 22 -18.83 4.56 5.60
N ASN A 23 -20.02 4.93 6.05
CA ASN A 23 -21.21 4.10 5.93
C ASN A 23 -21.90 4.34 4.58
N VAL A 24 -22.54 3.30 4.05
CA VAL A 24 -23.34 3.39 2.81
C VAL A 24 -24.74 2.86 3.10
N LYS A 25 -25.78 3.61 2.73
CA LYS A 25 -27.18 3.21 2.91
C LYS A 25 -27.98 3.29 1.61
N ASN A 26 -29.04 2.51 1.54
CA ASN A 26 -30.04 2.65 0.50
C ASN A 26 -30.92 3.87 0.80
N SER A 27 -31.03 4.82 -0.12
CA SER A 27 -31.74 6.09 0.08
C SER A 27 -33.25 5.91 0.29
N LYS A 28 -33.86 4.85 -0.26
CA LYS A 28 -35.31 4.61 -0.12
C LYS A 28 -35.67 3.91 1.18
N THR A 29 -34.86 2.93 1.60
CA THR A 29 -35.18 2.06 2.74
C THR A 29 -34.45 2.47 4.02
N GLY A 30 -33.45 3.35 3.94
CA GLY A 30 -32.56 3.68 5.06
C GLY A 30 -31.62 2.57 5.50
N ARG A 31 -31.70 1.38 4.88
CA ARG A 31 -30.89 0.23 5.26
C ARG A 31 -29.40 0.48 4.98
N ILE A 32 -28.57 0.33 6.02
CA ILE A 32 -27.11 0.35 5.89
C ILE A 32 -26.64 -0.92 5.17
N LEU A 33 -25.79 -0.75 4.18
CA LEU A 33 -25.16 -1.86 3.47
C LEU A 33 -24.00 -2.41 4.29
N LYS A 34 -23.90 -3.75 4.37
CA LYS A 34 -22.74 -4.40 4.95
C LYS A 34 -21.61 -4.41 3.88
N PRO A 35 -20.48 -3.73 4.11
CA PRO A 35 -19.39 -3.75 3.16
C PRO A 35 -18.70 -5.11 3.16
N LEU A 36 -18.14 -5.49 2.02
CA LEU A 36 -17.31 -6.68 1.84
C LEU A 36 -15.85 -6.28 1.87
N MET A 37 -15.02 -7.03 2.56
CA MET A 37 -13.56 -6.83 2.53
C MET A 37 -12.98 -7.60 1.35
N ASN A 38 -12.19 -6.92 0.50
CA ASN A 38 -11.47 -7.58 -0.57
C ASN A 38 -10.16 -8.21 -0.06
N PRO A 39 -9.48 -9.09 -0.84
CA PRO A 39 -8.22 -9.72 -0.43
C PRO A 39 -7.10 -8.73 -0.08
N ASN A 40 -7.16 -7.50 -0.59
CA ASN A 40 -6.19 -6.45 -0.30
C ASN A 40 -6.53 -5.64 0.97
N GLY A 41 -7.59 -6.00 1.70
CA GLY A 41 -8.01 -5.38 2.95
C GLY A 41 -8.87 -4.12 2.79
N TYR A 42 -9.34 -3.77 1.59
CA TYR A 42 -10.23 -2.63 1.38
C TYR A 42 -11.69 -3.01 1.47
N TYR A 43 -12.51 -2.13 2.02
CA TYR A 43 -13.97 -2.28 1.99
C TYR A 43 -14.56 -1.85 0.64
N ILE A 44 -15.44 -2.71 0.13
CA ILE A 44 -16.20 -2.49 -1.10
C ILE A 44 -17.69 -2.67 -0.85
N VAL A 45 -18.51 -1.97 -1.62
CA VAL A 45 -19.96 -2.13 -1.66
C VAL A 45 -20.43 -2.40 -3.08
N ASN A 46 -21.51 -3.16 -3.20
CA ASN A 46 -22.21 -3.41 -4.45
C ASN A 46 -23.39 -2.44 -4.57
N LEU A 47 -23.34 -1.58 -5.56
CA LEU A 47 -24.41 -0.62 -5.85
C LEU A 47 -25.18 -1.12 -7.08
N TYR A 48 -26.47 -1.26 -6.96
CA TYR A 48 -27.35 -1.74 -8.04
C TYR A 48 -28.11 -0.58 -8.66
N ARG A 49 -28.13 -0.53 -10.00
CA ARG A 49 -28.93 0.40 -10.79
C ARG A 49 -29.32 -0.28 -12.10
N ASN A 50 -30.62 -0.22 -12.46
CA ASN A 50 -31.14 -0.78 -13.71
C ASN A 50 -30.66 -2.22 -13.98
N LYS A 51 -30.73 -3.10 -12.96
CA LYS A 51 -30.23 -4.50 -12.99
C LYS A 51 -28.70 -4.65 -13.12
N ASN A 52 -27.95 -3.57 -13.25
CA ASN A 52 -26.49 -3.58 -13.28
C ASN A 52 -25.93 -3.42 -11.86
N CYS A 53 -24.85 -4.15 -11.57
CA CYS A 53 -24.12 -4.08 -10.30
C CYS A 53 -22.76 -3.40 -10.53
N LYS A 54 -22.48 -2.33 -9.78
CA LYS A 54 -21.18 -1.67 -9.77
C LYS A 54 -20.52 -1.89 -8.41
N LYS A 55 -19.35 -2.55 -8.40
CA LYS A 55 -18.49 -2.65 -7.21
C LYS A 55 -17.71 -1.37 -7.03
N VAL A 56 -17.79 -0.76 -5.85
CA VAL A 56 -17.09 0.50 -5.57
C VAL A 56 -16.40 0.42 -4.21
N TYR A 57 -15.21 0.96 -4.12
CA TYR A 57 -14.47 1.10 -2.86
C TYR A 57 -15.11 2.18 -1.99
N VAL A 58 -15.32 1.88 -0.69
CA VAL A 58 -15.97 2.80 0.25
C VAL A 58 -15.16 4.09 0.40
N HIS A 59 -13.84 4.01 0.64
CA HIS A 59 -12.97 5.20 0.77
C HIS A 59 -13.02 6.11 -0.46
N ARG A 60 -13.11 5.53 -1.68
CA ARG A 60 -13.27 6.33 -2.90
C ARG A 60 -14.62 7.02 -2.97
N LEU A 61 -15.70 6.34 -2.57
CA LEU A 61 -17.03 6.95 -2.49
C LEU A 61 -17.04 8.15 -1.54
N VAL A 62 -16.44 7.99 -0.36
CA VAL A 62 -16.35 9.08 0.61
C VAL A 62 -15.62 10.27 0.02
N LEU A 63 -14.42 10.08 -0.54
CA LEU A 63 -13.66 11.18 -1.13
C LEU A 63 -14.38 11.81 -2.33
N MET A 64 -14.95 11.02 -3.23
CA MET A 64 -15.65 11.54 -4.40
C MET A 64 -16.85 12.40 -4.01
N MET A 65 -17.57 12.04 -2.94
CA MET A 65 -18.77 12.77 -2.52
C MET A 65 -18.47 13.93 -1.57
N PHE A 66 -17.46 13.83 -0.71
CA PHE A 66 -17.17 14.84 0.32
C PHE A 66 -15.98 15.75 0.01
N ASN A 67 -15.03 15.27 -0.76
CA ASN A 67 -13.84 16.02 -1.17
C ASN A 67 -13.52 15.75 -2.65
N PRO A 68 -14.44 16.12 -3.58
CA PRO A 68 -14.19 15.96 -5.01
C PRO A 68 -13.01 16.80 -5.45
N THR A 69 -12.28 16.33 -6.45
CA THR A 69 -11.16 17.06 -7.04
C THR A 69 -11.26 17.05 -8.57
N ASP A 70 -10.93 18.18 -9.19
CA ASP A 70 -10.79 18.33 -10.64
C ASP A 70 -9.34 18.13 -11.09
N ASP A 71 -8.40 18.00 -10.14
CA ASP A 71 -6.99 17.74 -10.44
C ASP A 71 -6.81 16.28 -10.90
N LYS A 72 -6.59 16.12 -12.19
CA LYS A 72 -6.41 14.81 -12.85
C LYS A 72 -5.14 14.08 -12.39
N THR A 73 -4.23 14.73 -11.70
CA THR A 73 -3.03 14.11 -11.14
C THR A 73 -3.30 13.37 -9.82
N LEU A 74 -4.38 13.76 -9.11
CA LEU A 74 -4.82 13.17 -7.85
C LEU A 74 -5.73 11.97 -8.12
N THR A 75 -5.14 10.83 -8.44
CA THR A 75 -5.87 9.62 -8.87
C THR A 75 -6.08 8.59 -7.79
N ASP A 76 -5.27 8.64 -6.73
CA ASP A 76 -5.24 7.60 -5.71
C ASP A 76 -5.87 8.10 -4.41
N ALA A 77 -6.84 7.34 -3.90
CA ALA A 77 -7.42 7.55 -2.58
C ALA A 77 -6.55 6.84 -1.53
N ASN A 78 -6.03 7.57 -0.55
CA ASN A 78 -5.13 7.10 0.48
C ASN A 78 -5.77 7.15 1.87
N HIS A 79 -5.38 6.21 2.75
CA HIS A 79 -5.68 6.22 4.18
C HIS A 79 -4.50 6.80 4.94
N ILE A 80 -4.70 7.95 5.60
CA ILE A 80 -3.63 8.71 6.29
C ILE A 80 -2.97 7.89 7.39
N ASN A 81 -3.76 7.10 8.14
CA ASN A 81 -3.25 6.22 9.21
C ASN A 81 -2.80 4.83 8.72
N GLU A 82 -2.76 4.57 7.41
CA GLU A 82 -2.47 3.26 6.77
C GLU A 82 -3.48 2.14 7.11
N ASP A 83 -4.55 2.41 7.87
CA ASP A 83 -5.61 1.45 8.16
C ASP A 83 -6.69 1.49 7.08
N LYS A 84 -6.71 0.50 6.20
CA LYS A 84 -7.66 0.37 5.08
C LYS A 84 -9.11 0.13 5.52
N SER A 85 -9.33 -0.16 6.78
CA SER A 85 -10.67 -0.35 7.36
C SER A 85 -11.30 0.96 7.87
N ASP A 86 -10.49 1.98 8.13
CA ASP A 86 -10.94 3.29 8.62
C ASP A 86 -11.27 4.23 7.44
N ASN A 87 -12.51 4.15 6.97
CA ASN A 87 -13.00 4.92 5.82
C ASN A 87 -13.64 6.27 6.18
N ARG A 88 -13.38 6.82 7.37
CA ARG A 88 -13.83 8.15 7.76
C ARG A 88 -13.16 9.22 6.89
N LEU A 89 -13.91 10.23 6.49
CA LEU A 89 -13.40 11.34 5.66
C LEU A 89 -12.14 11.98 6.24
N ALA A 90 -12.08 12.17 7.56
CA ALA A 90 -10.92 12.76 8.24
C ALA A 90 -9.63 11.93 8.12
N ASN A 91 -9.74 10.66 7.75
CA ASN A 91 -8.62 9.74 7.53
C ASN A 91 -8.29 9.52 6.05
N LEU A 92 -8.95 10.22 5.14
CA LEU A 92 -8.82 10.00 3.71
C LEU A 92 -8.30 11.25 2.99
N GLU A 93 -7.45 11.03 1.99
CA GLU A 93 -6.93 12.08 1.13
C GLU A 93 -6.75 11.60 -0.31
N TRP A 94 -6.73 12.56 -1.25
CA TRP A 94 -6.31 12.29 -2.61
C TRP A 94 -4.80 12.47 -2.75
N LEU A 95 -4.12 11.53 -3.37
CA LEU A 95 -2.71 11.61 -3.70
C LEU A 95 -2.45 11.38 -5.19
N THR A 96 -1.32 11.88 -5.66
CA THR A 96 -0.77 11.41 -6.94
C THR A 96 -0.32 9.96 -6.79
N HIS A 97 -0.32 9.19 -7.87
CA HIS A 97 0.16 7.81 -7.84
C HIS A 97 1.59 7.69 -7.27
N LYS A 98 2.49 8.61 -7.65
CA LYS A 98 3.87 8.65 -7.13
C LYS A 98 3.92 8.91 -5.63
N ALA A 99 3.12 9.85 -5.12
CA ALA A 99 3.06 10.16 -3.69
C ALA A 99 2.52 8.96 -2.91
N ASN A 100 1.44 8.33 -3.39
CA ASN A 100 0.84 7.16 -2.77
C ASN A 100 1.79 5.94 -2.74
N MET A 101 2.58 5.72 -3.80
CA MET A 101 3.60 4.66 -3.82
C MET A 101 4.68 4.83 -2.76
N ASN A 102 5.01 6.07 -2.40
CA ASN A 102 6.03 6.42 -1.41
C ASN A 102 5.45 6.73 -0.02
N PHE A 103 4.13 6.64 0.13
CA PHE A 103 3.45 7.00 1.38
C PHE A 103 3.70 5.98 2.49
N GLY A 104 3.86 6.48 3.71
CA GLY A 104 3.95 5.69 4.93
C GLY A 104 5.11 4.70 4.98
N SER A 105 4.91 3.64 5.73
CA SER A 105 5.91 2.59 5.99
C SER A 105 6.04 1.53 4.88
N ARG A 106 5.30 1.68 3.77
CA ARG A 106 5.26 0.68 2.68
C ARG A 106 6.63 0.41 2.07
N THR A 107 7.39 1.47 1.79
CA THR A 107 8.73 1.36 1.19
C THR A 107 9.69 0.65 2.15
N GLU A 108 9.64 0.98 3.44
CA GLU A 108 10.46 0.33 4.47
C GLU A 108 10.07 -1.13 4.68
N ARG A 109 8.77 -1.43 4.73
CA ARG A 109 8.27 -2.82 4.83
C ARG A 109 8.67 -3.66 3.63
N SER A 110 8.56 -3.12 2.41
CA SER A 110 8.97 -3.80 1.20
C SER A 110 10.48 -4.04 1.16
N ALA A 111 11.27 -3.04 1.54
CA ALA A 111 12.72 -3.17 1.64
C ALA A 111 13.12 -4.22 2.68
N LYS A 112 12.45 -4.27 3.84
CA LYS A 112 12.70 -5.24 4.90
C LYS A 112 12.30 -6.66 4.46
N SER A 113 11.14 -6.83 3.82
CA SER A 113 10.64 -8.13 3.36
C SER A 113 11.51 -8.72 2.24
N ASN A 114 12.06 -7.89 1.36
CA ASN A 114 12.88 -8.33 0.25
C ASN A 114 14.38 -8.40 0.58
N SER A 115 14.81 -7.96 1.77
CA SER A 115 16.20 -7.98 2.18
C SER A 115 16.59 -9.33 2.77
N LYS A 116 17.56 -10.00 2.16
CA LYS A 116 18.20 -11.20 2.72
C LYS A 116 19.44 -10.78 3.51
N LYS A 117 19.59 -11.32 4.72
CA LYS A 117 20.83 -11.15 5.48
C LYS A 117 22.00 -11.77 4.71
N VAL A 118 23.17 -11.19 4.84
CA VAL A 118 24.40 -11.70 4.22
C VAL A 118 25.50 -11.86 5.25
N MET A 119 26.29 -12.92 5.10
CA MET A 119 27.45 -13.20 5.88
C MET A 119 28.69 -13.11 5.01
N ALA A 120 29.75 -12.50 5.54
CA ALA A 120 31.07 -12.45 4.92
C ALA A 120 32.07 -13.18 5.82
N LYS A 121 32.65 -14.27 5.33
CA LYS A 121 33.71 -15.04 5.99
C LYS A 121 35.04 -14.67 5.39
N SER A 122 36.01 -14.20 6.19
CA SER A 122 37.33 -13.85 5.75
C SER A 122 38.09 -15.08 5.19
N LEU A 123 38.89 -14.88 4.13
CA LEU A 123 39.73 -15.92 3.53
C LEU A 123 41.02 -16.12 4.31
N THR A 124 41.48 -15.11 5.05
CA THR A 124 42.81 -15.08 5.68
C THR A 124 42.76 -15.08 7.19
N GLU A 125 41.63 -14.64 7.78
CA GLU A 125 41.45 -14.48 9.22
C GLU A 125 40.24 -15.27 9.70
N ASN A 126 40.23 -15.66 10.97
CA ASN A 126 39.04 -16.23 11.58
C ASN A 126 38.01 -15.14 11.95
N LYS A 127 37.57 -14.37 10.93
CA LYS A 127 36.65 -13.22 11.06
C LYS A 127 35.40 -13.45 10.23
N VAL A 128 34.26 -13.20 10.87
CA VAL A 128 32.94 -13.25 10.23
C VAL A 128 32.23 -11.93 10.44
N LEU A 129 31.66 -11.38 9.37
CA LEU A 129 30.81 -10.18 9.42
C LEU A 129 29.40 -10.57 8.99
N VAL A 130 28.41 -10.04 9.66
CA VAL A 130 26.99 -10.26 9.34
C VAL A 130 26.30 -8.92 9.11
N PHE A 131 25.58 -8.80 8.00
CA PHE A 131 24.82 -7.62 7.65
C PHE A 131 23.36 -7.97 7.41
N GLN A 132 22.45 -7.09 7.80
CA GLN A 132 21.00 -7.26 7.59
C GLN A 132 20.59 -7.34 6.10
N SER A 133 21.45 -6.84 5.22
CA SER A 133 21.32 -6.98 3.75
C SER A 133 22.60 -6.59 3.05
N ALA A 134 22.77 -7.02 1.80
CA ALA A 134 23.86 -6.58 0.94
C ALA A 134 23.89 -5.04 0.77
N SER A 135 22.74 -4.39 0.75
CA SER A 135 22.63 -2.92 0.72
C SER A 135 23.14 -2.26 2.00
N LYS A 136 22.94 -2.86 3.19
CA LYS A 136 23.49 -2.31 4.43
C LYS A 136 25.01 -2.42 4.53
N ALA A 137 25.60 -3.43 3.87
CA ALA A 137 27.04 -3.59 3.79
C ALA A 137 27.74 -2.48 2.98
N THR A 138 27.00 -1.73 2.13
CA THR A 138 27.59 -0.61 1.36
C THR A 138 28.11 0.51 2.25
N LYS A 139 27.52 0.71 3.43
CA LYS A 139 27.98 1.69 4.43
C LYS A 139 29.37 1.36 4.99
N PHE A 140 29.82 0.13 4.78
CA PHE A 140 31.13 -0.37 5.22
C PHE A 140 32.11 -0.53 4.02
N GLY A 141 31.80 0.10 2.90
CA GLY A 141 32.66 0.14 1.72
C GLY A 141 32.56 -1.09 0.80
N PHE A 142 31.54 -1.93 0.98
CA PHE A 142 31.30 -3.07 0.08
C PHE A 142 30.31 -2.71 -1.04
N ALA A 143 30.51 -3.22 -2.25
CA ALA A 143 29.56 -3.03 -3.34
C ALA A 143 28.45 -4.08 -3.30
N GLN A 144 27.18 -3.64 -3.27
CA GLN A 144 26.01 -4.53 -3.21
C GLN A 144 25.99 -5.56 -4.35
N SER A 145 26.29 -5.12 -5.59
CA SER A 145 26.29 -5.99 -6.76
C SER A 145 27.33 -7.11 -6.66
N ALA A 146 28.52 -6.82 -6.14
CA ALA A 146 29.58 -7.80 -5.95
C ALA A 146 29.20 -8.83 -4.87
N ILE A 147 28.61 -8.37 -3.74
CA ILE A 147 28.09 -9.25 -2.70
C ILE A 147 27.04 -10.21 -3.27
N CYS A 148 26.04 -9.65 -4.00
CA CYS A 148 25.00 -10.48 -4.60
C CYS A 148 25.55 -11.49 -5.62
N ASN A 149 26.56 -11.11 -6.39
CA ASN A 149 27.22 -12.02 -7.31
C ASN A 149 27.95 -13.17 -6.58
N CYS A 150 28.60 -12.89 -5.45
CA CYS A 150 29.19 -13.94 -4.63
C CYS A 150 28.09 -14.86 -4.04
N CYS A 151 27.05 -14.30 -3.42
CA CYS A 151 25.96 -15.07 -2.83
C CYS A 151 25.21 -15.94 -3.85
N ASN A 152 25.19 -15.54 -5.13
CA ASN A 152 24.57 -16.28 -6.23
C ASN A 152 25.57 -17.19 -6.99
N GLY A 153 26.80 -17.35 -6.50
CA GLY A 153 27.83 -18.22 -7.10
C GLY A 153 28.48 -17.68 -8.37
N LYS A 154 28.20 -16.43 -8.77
CA LYS A 154 28.83 -15.80 -9.96
C LYS A 154 30.24 -15.30 -9.71
N LEU A 155 30.59 -15.04 -8.45
CA LEU A 155 31.95 -14.72 -8.00
C LEU A 155 32.31 -15.62 -6.82
N LYS A 156 33.56 -16.09 -6.77
CA LYS A 156 34.03 -16.95 -5.67
C LYS A 156 34.22 -16.19 -4.37
N HIS A 157 34.73 -14.95 -4.46
CA HIS A 157 34.96 -14.07 -3.31
C HIS A 157 34.97 -12.59 -3.73
N TYR A 158 34.85 -11.68 -2.76
CA TYR A 158 34.94 -10.24 -2.99
C TYR A 158 35.58 -9.55 -1.78
N LYS A 159 36.59 -8.71 -2.01
CA LYS A 159 37.38 -7.98 -0.98
C LYS A 159 37.89 -8.88 0.15
N GLY A 160 38.43 -10.06 -0.19
CA GLY A 160 39.00 -10.99 0.78
C GLY A 160 38.00 -11.80 1.60
N TYR A 161 36.71 -11.78 1.22
CA TYR A 161 35.62 -12.51 1.88
C TYR A 161 34.86 -13.41 0.91
N VAL A 162 34.44 -14.56 1.42
CA VAL A 162 33.36 -15.38 0.83
C VAL A 162 32.04 -14.90 1.38
N TRP A 163 31.08 -14.63 0.50
CA TRP A 163 29.77 -14.11 0.85
C TRP A 163 28.68 -15.15 0.63
N SER A 164 27.74 -15.25 1.57
CA SER A 164 26.58 -16.12 1.48
C SER A 164 25.34 -15.44 2.04
N TYR A 165 24.17 -15.83 1.53
CA TYR A 165 22.93 -15.51 2.22
C TYR A 165 22.78 -16.37 3.48
N ILE A 166 22.18 -15.81 4.49
CA ILE A 166 21.79 -16.49 5.74
C ILE A 166 20.33 -16.13 6.06
N ASP A 167 19.63 -17.05 6.69
CA ASP A 167 18.24 -16.88 7.15
C ASP A 167 18.12 -15.95 8.38
#